data_20297daefb2ae18c81347e34792e18eb
#
_entry.id   20297daefb2ae18c81347e34792e18eb
#
_cell.length_a   1.000
_cell.length_b   1.000
_cell.length_c   1.000
_cell.angle_alpha   90.00
_cell.angle_beta   90.00
_cell.angle_gamma   90.00
#
_symmetry.space_group_name_H-M   'P 1'
#
loop_
_entity.id
_entity.type
_entity.pdbx_description
1 polymer ?
#
loop_
_entity_poly.entity_id
_entity_poly.type
_entity_poly.pdbx_seq_one_letter_code
_entity_poly.pdbx_strand_id
1 'polypeptide(L)'
;MNSQYKALLPGTPYSYFDTRAAVETISPGAYDLLPYTSRVLAENLVRRCDPTTLTNSLKQLIERKRDLDFPWYPARVVCHDILGQTALVDLAGLRDAIAAQGGDPAEINPVVPVQLIVDHSLAVECGG
;
A
#
# COMPACT_ATOMS: atom_id res chain seq x y z
N MET A 1 7.43 4.46 8.80
CA MET A 1 7.06 3.10 9.19
C MET A 1 7.00 3.01 10.71
N ASN A 2 5.95 2.45 11.23
CA ASN A 2 5.79 2.26 12.67
C ASN A 2 6.74 1.15 13.15
N SER A 3 7.62 1.45 14.11
CA SER A 3 8.59 0.46 14.63
C SER A 3 8.05 -0.31 15.84
N GLN A 4 6.95 0.11 16.42
CA GLN A 4 6.42 -0.42 17.68
C GLN A 4 6.12 -1.93 17.63
N TYR A 5 5.60 -2.42 16.50
CA TYR A 5 5.23 -3.82 16.32
C TYR A 5 6.16 -4.57 15.35
N LYS A 6 7.35 -4.02 15.07
CA LYS A 6 8.32 -4.68 14.21
C LYS A 6 9.08 -5.72 15.01
N ALA A 7 9.04 -6.98 14.60
CA ALA A 7 9.68 -8.11 15.24
C ALA A 7 10.59 -8.87 14.26
N LEU A 8 11.59 -9.57 14.77
CA LEU A 8 12.42 -10.48 13.97
C LEU A 8 11.67 -11.78 13.74
N LEU A 9 11.71 -12.28 12.50
CA LEU A 9 11.19 -13.60 12.18
C LEU A 9 12.18 -14.67 12.67
N PRO A 10 11.77 -15.53 13.63
CA PRO A 10 12.68 -16.50 14.23
C PRO A 10 13.43 -17.35 13.21
N GLY A 11 14.74 -17.51 13.39
CA GLY A 11 15.59 -18.31 12.51
C GLY A 11 15.93 -17.66 11.17
N THR A 12 15.61 -16.39 10.96
CA THR A 12 15.92 -15.66 9.71
C THR A 12 16.46 -14.26 9.99
N PRO A 13 17.13 -13.61 8.99
CA PRO A 13 17.52 -12.20 9.11
C PRO A 13 16.37 -11.22 8.82
N TYR A 14 15.17 -11.70 8.61
CA TYR A 14 14.03 -10.88 8.19
C TYR A 14 13.21 -10.39 9.38
N SER A 15 12.58 -9.24 9.19
CA SER A 15 11.62 -8.68 10.15
C SER A 15 10.21 -8.71 9.57
N TYR A 16 9.22 -8.80 10.45
CA TYR A 16 7.81 -8.69 10.10
C TYR A 16 7.12 -7.70 11.04
N PHE A 17 5.89 -7.33 10.72
CA PHE A 17 5.04 -6.55 11.60
C PHE A 17 4.06 -7.47 12.31
N ASP A 18 4.15 -7.53 13.64
CA ASP A 18 3.30 -8.39 14.47
C ASP A 18 1.90 -7.77 14.60
N THR A 19 1.10 -8.03 13.57
CA THR A 19 -0.30 -7.56 13.50
C THR A 19 -1.16 -8.19 14.59
N ARG A 20 -0.88 -9.46 14.95
CA ARG A 20 -1.58 -10.13 16.05
C ARG A 20 -1.37 -9.37 17.36
N ALA A 21 -0.14 -9.12 17.73
CA ALA A 21 0.18 -8.38 18.95
C ALA A 21 -0.50 -7.00 18.98
N ALA A 22 -0.51 -6.28 17.85
CA ALA A 22 -1.17 -4.98 17.76
C ALA A 22 -2.69 -5.06 18.01
N VAL A 23 -3.37 -6.02 17.41
CA VAL A 23 -4.81 -6.21 17.57
C VAL A 23 -5.15 -6.70 19.00
N GLU A 24 -4.40 -7.67 19.51
CA GLU A 24 -4.59 -8.22 20.86
C GLU A 24 -4.36 -7.20 21.97
N THR A 25 -3.48 -6.23 21.75
CA THR A 25 -3.28 -5.10 22.69
C THR A 25 -4.54 -4.24 22.82
N ILE A 26 -5.34 -4.14 21.77
CA ILE A 26 -6.58 -3.34 21.77
C ILE A 26 -7.76 -4.17 22.29
N SER A 27 -7.88 -5.40 21.82
CA SER A 27 -8.99 -6.28 22.18
C SER A 27 -8.50 -7.74 22.21
N PRO A 28 -8.26 -8.29 23.41
CA PRO A 28 -7.82 -9.67 23.58
C PRO A 28 -8.76 -10.68 22.90
N GLY A 29 -8.21 -11.60 22.12
CA GLY A 29 -8.94 -12.61 21.36
C GLY A 29 -9.54 -12.11 20.04
N ALA A 30 -9.43 -10.82 19.72
CA ALA A 30 -10.06 -10.27 18.53
C ALA A 30 -9.39 -10.71 17.24
N TYR A 31 -8.07 -10.94 17.22
CA TYR A 31 -7.36 -11.27 15.99
C TYR A 31 -7.90 -12.55 15.32
N ASP A 32 -8.20 -13.56 16.09
CA ASP A 32 -8.70 -14.84 15.56
C ASP A 32 -10.14 -14.74 15.02
N LEU A 33 -10.89 -13.75 15.50
CA LEU A 33 -12.24 -13.44 15.02
C LEU A 33 -12.27 -12.55 13.77
N LEU A 34 -11.14 -11.94 13.42
CA LEU A 34 -11.06 -11.12 12.21
C LEU A 34 -11.07 -11.98 10.93
N PRO A 35 -11.89 -11.63 9.93
CA PRO A 35 -11.77 -12.18 8.58
C PRO A 35 -10.35 -11.97 8.02
N TYR A 36 -9.90 -12.82 7.12
CA TYR A 36 -8.56 -12.70 6.51
C TYR A 36 -8.34 -11.35 5.83
N THR A 37 -9.35 -10.82 5.14
CA THR A 37 -9.29 -9.48 4.53
C THR A 37 -9.03 -8.40 5.59
N SER A 38 -9.70 -8.47 6.73
CA SER A 38 -9.47 -7.53 7.85
C SER A 38 -8.09 -7.68 8.47
N ARG A 39 -7.52 -8.90 8.49
CA ARG A 39 -6.12 -9.09 8.94
C ARG A 39 -5.12 -8.44 7.99
N VAL A 40 -5.37 -8.48 6.66
CA VAL A 40 -4.55 -7.78 5.66
C VAL A 40 -4.64 -6.26 5.85
N LEU A 41 -5.84 -5.73 6.07
CA LEU A 41 -6.04 -4.31 6.35
C LEU A 41 -5.35 -3.90 7.66
N ALA A 42 -5.47 -4.71 8.72
CA ALA A 42 -4.79 -4.47 10.00
C ALA A 42 -3.26 -4.46 9.83
N GLU A 43 -2.70 -5.38 9.03
CA GLU A 43 -1.27 -5.41 8.75
C GLU A 43 -0.80 -4.15 8.04
N ASN A 44 -1.57 -3.67 7.06
CA ASN A 44 -1.27 -2.42 6.37
C ASN A 44 -1.25 -1.23 7.33
N LEU A 45 -2.23 -1.13 8.23
CA LEU A 45 -2.28 -0.10 9.27
C LEU A 45 -1.06 -0.19 10.20
N VAL A 46 -0.75 -1.37 10.73
CA VAL A 46 0.37 -1.57 11.65
C VAL A 46 1.70 -1.19 11.01
N ARG A 47 1.87 -1.47 9.74
CA ARG A 47 3.08 -1.18 8.98
C ARG A 47 3.23 0.31 8.62
N ARG A 48 2.16 0.97 8.19
CA ARG A 48 2.20 2.23 7.46
C ARG A 48 1.49 3.39 8.12
N CYS A 49 0.50 3.12 8.97
CA CYS A 49 -0.31 4.16 9.59
C CYS A 49 0.50 5.04 10.54
N ASP A 50 0.12 6.29 10.64
CA ASP A 50 0.66 7.18 11.65
C ASP A 50 0.35 6.65 13.06
N PRO A 51 1.32 6.65 13.98
CA PRO A 51 1.12 6.13 15.34
C PRO A 51 -0.03 6.80 16.10
N THR A 52 -0.32 8.07 15.82
CA THR A 52 -1.39 8.82 16.50
C THR A 52 -2.79 8.35 16.10
N THR A 53 -2.94 7.81 14.88
CA THR A 53 -4.23 7.34 14.34
C THR A 53 -4.36 5.81 14.37
N LEU A 54 -3.25 5.07 14.52
CA LEU A 54 -3.21 3.62 14.43
C LEU A 54 -4.22 2.93 15.34
N THR A 55 -4.24 3.31 16.63
CA THR A 55 -5.11 2.68 17.63
C THR A 55 -6.59 2.85 17.27
N ASN A 56 -6.99 4.05 16.86
CA ASN A 56 -8.37 4.31 16.46
C ASN A 56 -8.76 3.55 15.19
N SER A 57 -7.86 3.50 14.19
CA SER A 57 -8.11 2.78 12.94
C SER A 57 -8.21 1.27 13.17
N LEU A 58 -7.36 0.68 14.00
CA LEU A 58 -7.46 -0.74 14.36
C LEU A 58 -8.74 -1.03 15.15
N LYS A 59 -9.10 -0.17 16.09
CA LYS A 59 -10.35 -0.31 16.86
C LYS A 59 -11.58 -0.28 15.95
N GLN A 60 -11.62 0.67 15.01
CA GLN A 60 -12.67 0.75 13.99
C GLN A 60 -12.79 -0.54 13.18
N LEU A 61 -11.66 -1.11 12.76
CA LEU A 61 -11.61 -2.36 12.00
C LEU A 61 -12.10 -3.55 12.82
N ILE A 62 -11.69 -3.66 14.10
CA ILE A 62 -12.12 -4.71 15.04
C ILE A 62 -13.63 -4.63 15.27
N GLU A 63 -14.15 -3.44 15.50
CA GLU A 63 -15.57 -3.16 15.74
C GLU A 63 -16.41 -3.21 14.46
N ARG A 64 -15.79 -3.41 13.29
CA ARG A 64 -16.43 -3.46 11.96
C ARG A 64 -17.26 -2.20 11.64
N LYS A 65 -16.82 -1.05 12.09
CA LYS A 65 -17.44 0.22 11.77
C LYS A 65 -17.21 0.55 10.30
N ARG A 66 -18.28 0.94 9.59
CA ARG A 66 -18.27 1.22 8.15
C ARG A 66 -18.67 2.66 7.81
N ASP A 67 -18.95 3.43 8.81
CA ASP A 67 -19.41 4.82 8.78
C ASP A 67 -18.26 5.83 8.87
N LEU A 68 -17.04 5.34 9.07
CA LEU A 68 -15.83 6.14 9.17
C LEU A 68 -14.78 5.65 8.17
N ASP A 69 -14.09 6.59 7.57
CA ASP A 69 -12.92 6.29 6.75
C ASP A 69 -11.74 5.91 7.64
N PHE A 70 -10.89 5.03 7.14
CA PHE A 70 -9.59 4.76 7.74
C PHE A 70 -8.49 4.77 6.68
N PRO A 71 -7.24 5.09 7.04
CA PRO A 71 -6.17 5.23 6.08
C PRO A 71 -5.80 3.88 5.45
N TRP A 72 -5.53 3.91 4.15
CA TRP A 72 -5.01 2.79 3.38
C TRP A 72 -3.73 3.20 2.67
N TYR A 73 -2.67 2.40 2.81
CA TYR A 73 -1.36 2.69 2.28
C TYR A 73 -0.91 1.56 1.35
N PRO A 74 -1.25 1.58 0.06
CA PRO A 74 -0.81 0.55 -0.87
C PRO A 74 0.72 0.53 -0.96
N ALA A 75 1.30 -0.66 -1.12
CA ALA A 75 2.74 -0.82 -1.30
C ALA A 75 3.14 -0.51 -2.74
N ARG A 76 2.26 -0.76 -3.70
CA ARG A 76 2.40 -0.50 -5.12
C ARG A 76 1.04 -0.52 -5.80
N VAL A 77 1.00 0.02 -7.00
CA VAL A 77 -0.13 -0.09 -7.91
C VAL A 77 0.30 -0.94 -9.11
N VAL A 78 -0.51 -1.94 -9.45
CA VAL A 78 -0.33 -2.74 -10.66
C VAL A 78 -1.39 -2.33 -11.65
N CYS A 79 -0.96 -1.87 -12.82
CA CYS A 79 -1.82 -1.47 -13.91
C CYS A 79 -1.79 -2.53 -15.00
N HIS A 80 -2.96 -2.92 -15.47
CA HIS A 80 -3.13 -3.69 -16.69
C HIS A 80 -2.71 -2.84 -17.89
N ASP A 81 -2.05 -3.42 -18.89
CA ASP A 81 -1.48 -2.69 -20.03
C ASP A 81 -2.51 -2.06 -20.96
N ILE A 82 -3.70 -2.65 -21.11
CA ILE A 82 -4.76 -2.10 -21.97
C ILE A 82 -5.43 -0.90 -21.28
N LEU A 83 -5.87 -1.06 -20.03
CA LEU A 83 -6.61 -0.03 -19.30
C LEU A 83 -5.71 0.89 -18.48
N GLY A 84 -4.51 0.45 -18.12
CA GLY A 84 -3.53 1.23 -17.37
C GLY A 84 -2.76 2.25 -18.20
N GLN A 85 -2.80 2.17 -19.52
CA GLN A 85 -2.12 3.12 -20.43
C GLN A 85 -2.59 4.56 -20.21
N THR A 86 -3.86 4.79 -19.93
CA THR A 86 -4.40 6.13 -19.67
C THR A 86 -3.70 6.81 -18.51
N ALA A 87 -3.42 6.10 -17.41
CA ALA A 87 -2.70 6.65 -16.28
C ALA A 87 -1.26 7.04 -16.64
N LEU A 88 -0.58 6.29 -17.50
CA LEU A 88 0.76 6.63 -18.00
C LEU A 88 0.73 7.85 -18.92
N VAL A 89 -0.26 7.94 -19.80
CA VAL A 89 -0.45 9.10 -20.71
C VAL A 89 -0.72 10.36 -19.90
N ASP A 90 -1.58 10.28 -18.88
CA ASP A 90 -1.89 11.40 -18.00
C ASP A 90 -0.64 11.87 -17.23
N LEU A 91 0.17 10.96 -16.70
CA LEU A 91 1.43 11.30 -16.03
C LEU A 91 2.42 11.97 -17.01
N ALA A 92 2.52 11.46 -18.25
CA ALA A 92 3.36 12.05 -19.27
C ALA A 92 2.89 13.46 -19.63
N GLY A 93 1.58 13.64 -19.84
CA GLY A 93 0.99 14.95 -20.13
C GLY A 93 1.18 15.96 -18.99
N LEU A 94 1.09 15.52 -17.74
CA LEU A 94 1.39 16.37 -16.59
C LEU A 94 2.86 16.80 -16.56
N ARG A 95 3.79 15.92 -16.89
CA ARG A 95 5.23 16.24 -16.99
C ARG A 95 5.49 17.28 -18.08
N ASP A 96 4.87 17.11 -19.24
CA ASP A 96 4.98 18.08 -20.34
C ASP A 96 4.41 19.44 -19.92
N ALA A 97 3.28 19.46 -19.25
CA ALA A 97 2.67 20.72 -18.78
C ALA A 97 3.53 21.45 -17.74
N ILE A 98 4.14 20.72 -16.81
CA ILE A 98 5.07 21.31 -15.83
C ILE A 98 6.33 21.85 -16.51
N ALA A 99 6.91 21.10 -17.45
CA ALA A 99 8.07 21.54 -18.21
C ALA A 99 7.78 22.82 -19.04
N ALA A 100 6.59 22.88 -19.66
CA ALA A 100 6.15 24.06 -20.41
C ALA A 100 5.99 25.32 -19.52
N GLN A 101 5.73 25.14 -18.23
CA GLN A 101 5.65 26.21 -17.23
C GLN A 101 7.00 26.52 -16.56
N GLY A 102 8.08 25.87 -16.98
CA GLY A 102 9.42 26.05 -16.42
C GLY A 102 9.68 25.33 -15.10
N GLY A 103 8.78 24.42 -14.68
CA GLY A 103 8.97 23.55 -13.53
C GLY A 103 9.76 22.28 -13.84
N ASP A 104 10.12 21.52 -12.81
CA ASP A 104 10.83 20.24 -12.96
C ASP A 104 9.84 19.09 -13.20
N PRO A 105 9.82 18.48 -14.39
CA PRO A 105 8.94 17.34 -14.65
C PRO A 105 9.25 16.10 -13.79
N ALA A 106 10.44 16.01 -13.19
CA ALA A 106 10.80 14.91 -12.29
C ALA A 106 10.03 14.92 -10.97
N GLU A 107 9.42 16.06 -10.59
CA GLU A 107 8.54 16.14 -9.42
C GLU A 107 7.21 15.41 -9.61
N ILE A 108 6.80 15.18 -10.88
CA ILE A 108 5.56 14.45 -11.19
C ILE A 108 5.85 12.95 -11.20
N ASN A 109 5.61 12.33 -10.06
CA ASN A 109 5.73 10.88 -9.88
C ASN A 109 4.61 10.34 -8.99
N PRO A 110 4.21 9.07 -9.18
CA PRO A 110 3.31 8.40 -8.25
C PRO A 110 3.91 8.36 -6.83
N VAL A 111 3.06 8.51 -5.81
CA VAL A 111 3.47 8.44 -4.40
C VAL A 111 3.98 7.04 -4.02
N VAL A 112 3.48 6.00 -4.72
CA VAL A 112 3.93 4.62 -4.57
C VAL A 112 4.37 4.06 -5.92
N PRO A 113 5.23 3.03 -5.96
CA PRO A 113 5.63 2.39 -7.21
C PRO A 113 4.42 1.94 -8.03
N VAL A 114 4.42 2.28 -9.31
CA VAL A 114 3.41 1.85 -10.28
C VAL A 114 4.07 0.95 -11.31
N GLN A 115 3.47 -0.21 -11.56
CA GLN A 115 3.95 -1.19 -12.52
C GLN A 115 2.89 -1.42 -13.58
N LEU A 116 3.25 -1.23 -14.84
CA LEU A 116 2.43 -1.68 -15.97
C LEU A 116 2.83 -3.12 -16.31
N ILE A 117 1.86 -4.03 -16.26
CA ILE A 117 2.08 -5.44 -16.57
C ILE A 117 1.45 -5.75 -17.93
N VAL A 118 2.29 -6.15 -18.87
CA VAL A 118 1.86 -6.54 -20.22
C VAL A 118 1.38 -7.98 -20.20
N ASP A 119 0.16 -8.24 -20.64
CA ASP A 119 -0.43 -9.58 -20.77
C ASP A 119 -0.86 -9.94 -22.18
N HIS A 120 -0.62 -9.06 -23.15
CA HIS A 120 -0.88 -9.34 -24.57
C HIS A 120 0.37 -9.85 -25.30
N SER A 121 0.17 -10.42 -26.49
CA SER A 121 1.27 -10.89 -27.33
C SER A 121 2.13 -9.71 -27.79
N LEU A 122 3.44 -9.88 -27.72
CA LEU A 122 4.44 -8.91 -28.18
C LEU A 122 5.27 -9.51 -29.30
N ALA A 123 5.61 -8.69 -30.30
CA ALA A 123 6.70 -8.99 -31.22
C ALA A 123 8.02 -8.60 -30.55
N VAL A 124 8.92 -9.59 -30.39
CA VAL A 124 10.24 -9.35 -29.81
C VAL A 124 11.23 -9.15 -30.97
N GLU A 125 11.76 -7.94 -31.12
CA GLU A 125 12.77 -7.63 -32.12
C GLU A 125 14.19 -7.96 -31.63
N CYS A 126 14.44 -7.82 -30.33
CA CYS A 126 15.71 -8.15 -29.70
C CYS A 126 15.45 -8.96 -28.44
N GLY A 127 15.96 -10.18 -28.39
CA GLY A 127 16.00 -11.02 -27.20
C GLY A 127 17.33 -10.85 -26.47
N GLY A 128 17.31 -10.74 -25.14
CA GLY A 128 18.53 -10.71 -24.32
C GLY A 128 19.22 -12.05 -24.22
#